data_50446389b953cd061393fca2c8565c81
#
_entry.id   50446389b953cd061393fca2c8565c81
#
_cell.length_a   1.000
_cell.length_b   1.000
_cell.length_c   1.000
_cell.angle_alpha   90.00
_cell.angle_beta   90.00
_cell.angle_gamma   90.00
#
_symmetry.space_group_name_H-M   'P 1'
#
loop_
_entity.id
_entity.type
_entity.pdbx_description
1 polymer ?
#
loop_
_entity_poly.entity_id
_entity_poly.type
_entity_poly.pdbx_seq_one_letter_code
_entity_poly.pdbx_strand_id
1 'polypeptide(L)'
;MITETKRLIEKDPKLSKDDLIVIGGGGGFIGGALARHFSDKGFRRIRVADKKPLPEWYQRVPGVECLHLDLSIEDNCKRACEGAVEVYNLAADMGGMGFIERFRVECLRSVLINTHMIEAAYRAGARRYFYSSSACAYNTNLQQDPEVRALKESDAYPAMAERGYGWEKLISEMFCEEYWAERGLKTAIARFHNVYGPWGTWDGGREKAPAAICRKVIAAIDTGKPTITIWGDGTPTRSFMYIDDCVKGIDMIMHCD
;
A
#
# COMPACT_ATOMS: atom_id res chain seq x y z
N MET A 1 -3.85 9.62 35.53
CA MET A 1 -2.54 9.02 35.78
C MET A 1 -2.47 7.76 34.93
N ILE A 2 -1.89 7.85 33.74
CA ILE A 2 -1.64 6.69 32.87
C ILE A 2 -0.29 6.15 33.35
N THR A 3 -0.31 5.01 34.01
CA THR A 3 0.90 4.28 34.38
C THR A 3 1.62 3.83 33.13
N GLU A 4 2.79 4.42 32.87
CA GLU A 4 3.76 3.92 31.89
C GLU A 4 4.14 2.48 32.28
N THR A 5 3.45 1.51 31.74
CA THR A 5 3.94 0.12 31.74
C THR A 5 5.03 0.08 30.67
N LYS A 6 6.30 0.26 31.05
CA LYS A 6 7.45 -0.13 30.24
C LYS A 6 7.31 -1.62 29.96
N ARG A 7 6.64 -2.00 28.86
CA ARG A 7 6.75 -3.34 28.30
C ARG A 7 8.22 -3.48 27.88
N LEU A 8 8.94 -4.40 28.53
CA LEU A 8 10.20 -4.91 28.02
C LEU A 8 9.94 -5.34 26.57
N ILE A 9 10.55 -4.66 25.63
CA ILE A 9 10.51 -5.04 24.21
C ILE A 9 11.36 -6.31 24.12
N GLU A 10 10.73 -7.48 24.29
CA GLU A 10 11.38 -8.73 23.93
C GLU A 10 11.68 -8.62 22.42
N LYS A 11 12.95 -8.89 22.05
CA LYS A 11 13.33 -8.95 20.66
C LYS A 11 12.44 -9.98 19.97
N ASP A 12 11.66 -9.52 18.98
CA ASP A 12 10.86 -10.43 18.19
C ASP A 12 11.74 -11.54 17.58
N PRO A 13 11.29 -12.78 17.66
CA PRO A 13 12.01 -13.86 16.98
C PRO A 13 12.08 -13.52 15.48
N LYS A 14 13.25 -13.75 14.88
CA LYS A 14 13.43 -13.57 13.43
C LYS A 14 12.38 -14.37 12.67
N LEU A 15 11.85 -13.78 11.61
CA LEU A 15 10.91 -14.44 10.72
C LEU A 15 11.54 -15.69 10.10
N SER A 16 10.91 -16.85 10.29
CA SER A 16 11.32 -18.12 9.68
C SER A 16 10.92 -18.15 8.21
N LYS A 17 11.67 -18.89 7.38
CA LYS A 17 11.31 -19.11 5.98
C LYS A 17 10.03 -19.94 5.79
N ASP A 18 9.55 -20.59 6.85
CA ASP A 18 8.31 -21.35 6.90
C ASP A 18 7.16 -20.60 7.56
N ASP A 19 7.39 -19.39 8.04
CA ASP A 19 6.33 -18.52 8.55
C ASP A 19 5.45 -18.05 7.40
N LEU A 20 4.13 -18.01 7.61
CA LEU A 20 3.19 -17.57 6.59
C LEU A 20 3.16 -16.03 6.52
N ILE A 21 3.52 -15.51 5.35
CA ILE A 21 3.36 -14.10 4.98
C ILE A 21 2.08 -13.94 4.17
N VAL A 22 1.21 -13.02 4.59
CA VAL A 22 -0.03 -12.69 3.88
C VAL A 22 0.06 -11.29 3.28
N ILE A 23 -0.30 -11.15 2.00
CA ILE A 23 -0.29 -9.86 1.28
C ILE A 23 -1.67 -9.60 0.69
N GLY A 24 -2.41 -8.66 1.27
CA GLY A 24 -3.63 -8.10 0.68
C GLY A 24 -3.28 -7.16 -0.48
N GLY A 25 -4.02 -7.26 -1.60
CA GLY A 25 -3.71 -6.49 -2.81
C GLY A 25 -2.60 -7.12 -3.65
N GLY A 26 -2.37 -8.44 -3.51
CA GLY A 26 -1.30 -9.16 -4.19
C GLY A 26 -1.44 -9.27 -5.71
N GLY A 27 -2.64 -9.10 -6.27
CA GLY A 27 -2.89 -8.97 -7.71
C GLY A 27 -2.55 -7.58 -8.27
N GLY A 28 -2.16 -6.64 -7.40
CA GLY A 28 -1.74 -5.30 -7.77
C GLY A 28 -0.25 -5.18 -8.04
N PHE A 29 0.18 -3.94 -8.34
CA PHE A 29 1.55 -3.60 -8.70
C PHE A 29 2.53 -3.85 -7.54
N ILE A 30 2.34 -3.14 -6.41
CA ILE A 30 3.28 -3.23 -5.27
C ILE A 30 3.15 -4.58 -4.57
N GLY A 31 1.90 -5.10 -4.40
CA GLY A 31 1.68 -6.37 -3.74
C GLY A 31 2.28 -7.56 -4.47
N GLY A 32 2.19 -7.58 -5.81
CA GLY A 32 2.84 -8.61 -6.63
C GLY A 32 4.36 -8.54 -6.57
N ALA A 33 4.94 -7.32 -6.60
CA ALA A 33 6.37 -7.12 -6.45
C ALA A 33 6.87 -7.55 -5.05
N LEU A 34 6.10 -7.27 -3.99
CA LEU A 34 6.43 -7.69 -2.63
C LEU A 34 6.38 -9.23 -2.49
N ALA A 35 5.40 -9.89 -3.09
CA ALA A 35 5.33 -11.35 -3.12
C ALA A 35 6.57 -11.96 -3.79
N ARG A 36 7.01 -11.38 -4.91
CA ARG A 36 8.26 -11.78 -5.58
C ARG A 36 9.47 -11.56 -4.68
N HIS A 37 9.59 -10.39 -4.06
CA HIS A 37 10.68 -10.06 -3.15
C HIS A 37 10.84 -11.11 -2.02
N PHE A 38 9.76 -11.49 -1.36
CA PHE A 38 9.81 -12.53 -0.32
C PHE A 38 10.11 -13.92 -0.89
N SER A 39 9.57 -14.26 -2.05
CA SER A 39 9.91 -15.52 -2.75
C SER A 39 11.40 -15.59 -3.08
N ASP A 40 11.98 -14.52 -3.62
CA ASP A 40 13.41 -14.43 -3.97
C ASP A 40 14.31 -14.50 -2.71
N LYS A 41 13.81 -14.00 -1.57
CA LYS A 41 14.45 -14.15 -0.26
C LYS A 41 14.32 -15.57 0.33
N GLY A 42 13.63 -16.49 -0.35
CA GLY A 42 13.49 -17.89 0.02
C GLY A 42 12.40 -18.20 1.04
N PHE A 43 11.41 -17.30 1.23
CA PHE A 43 10.21 -17.61 2.01
C PHE A 43 9.34 -18.60 1.24
N ARG A 44 8.91 -19.67 1.90
CA ARG A 44 8.20 -20.80 1.28
C ARG A 44 6.68 -20.70 1.40
N ARG A 45 6.19 -19.93 2.35
CA ARG A 45 4.75 -19.79 2.63
C ARG A 45 4.33 -18.33 2.44
N ILE A 46 3.93 -18.00 1.23
CA ILE A 46 3.43 -16.68 0.86
C ILE A 46 2.01 -16.88 0.35
N ARG A 47 1.06 -16.14 0.91
CA ARG A 47 -0.33 -16.08 0.48
C ARG A 47 -0.65 -14.67 0.02
N VAL A 48 -1.24 -14.54 -1.15
CA VAL A 48 -1.69 -13.25 -1.67
C VAL A 48 -3.19 -13.28 -1.92
N ALA A 49 -3.87 -12.19 -1.60
CA ALA A 49 -5.31 -12.05 -1.81
C ALA A 49 -5.63 -10.75 -2.56
N ASP A 50 -6.51 -10.84 -3.56
CA ASP A 50 -6.98 -9.69 -4.34
C ASP A 50 -8.38 -9.94 -4.88
N LYS A 51 -9.17 -8.88 -5.06
CA LYS A 51 -10.50 -8.96 -5.68
C LYS A 51 -10.47 -9.12 -7.20
N LYS A 52 -9.30 -8.87 -7.84
CA LYS A 52 -9.15 -9.11 -9.27
C LYS A 52 -9.17 -10.61 -9.57
N PRO A 53 -9.82 -11.02 -10.67
CA PRO A 53 -9.68 -12.38 -11.17
C PRO A 53 -8.23 -12.72 -11.46
N LEU A 54 -7.80 -13.94 -11.15
CA LEU A 54 -6.41 -14.39 -11.34
C LEU A 54 -5.82 -14.14 -12.74
N PRO A 55 -6.57 -14.26 -13.87
CA PRO A 55 -6.03 -13.94 -15.19
C PRO A 55 -5.64 -12.46 -15.38
N GLU A 56 -6.17 -11.55 -14.56
CA GLU A 56 -5.86 -10.12 -14.61
C GLU A 56 -4.64 -9.71 -13.78
N TRP A 57 -4.00 -10.67 -13.09
CA TRP A 57 -2.82 -10.39 -12.30
C TRP A 57 -1.58 -10.39 -13.20
N TYR A 58 -0.93 -9.26 -13.31
CA TYR A 58 0.31 -9.12 -14.10
C TYR A 58 1.48 -9.92 -13.51
N GLN A 59 1.50 -10.06 -12.18
CA GLN A 59 2.57 -10.73 -11.45
C GLN A 59 1.99 -11.92 -10.67
N ARG A 60 2.25 -13.13 -11.17
CA ARG A 60 2.02 -14.37 -10.43
C ARG A 60 3.35 -15.05 -10.19
N VAL A 61 3.68 -15.23 -8.92
CA VAL A 61 4.94 -15.83 -8.52
C VAL A 61 4.74 -17.34 -8.33
N PRO A 62 5.53 -18.20 -8.96
CA PRO A 62 5.42 -19.64 -8.78
C PRO A 62 5.55 -20.03 -7.30
N GLY A 63 4.72 -20.96 -6.84
CA GLY A 63 4.71 -21.43 -5.45
C GLY A 63 4.00 -20.53 -4.45
N VAL A 64 3.51 -19.35 -4.86
CA VAL A 64 2.70 -18.47 -4.02
C VAL A 64 1.22 -18.88 -4.08
N GLU A 65 0.56 -18.98 -2.91
CA GLU A 65 -0.87 -19.23 -2.81
C GLU A 65 -1.65 -17.97 -3.20
N CYS A 66 -2.44 -18.04 -4.28
CA CYS A 66 -3.20 -16.92 -4.82
C CYS A 66 -4.70 -17.08 -4.53
N LEU A 67 -5.29 -16.17 -3.79
CA LEU A 67 -6.72 -16.18 -3.42
C LEU A 67 -7.46 -15.03 -4.14
N HIS A 68 -8.52 -15.38 -4.87
CA HIS A 68 -9.45 -14.40 -5.41
C HIS A 68 -10.48 -14.05 -4.32
N LEU A 69 -10.25 -12.98 -3.57
CA LEU A 69 -11.07 -12.56 -2.43
C LEU A 69 -11.26 -11.04 -2.42
N ASP A 70 -12.50 -10.61 -2.22
CA ASP A 70 -12.80 -9.21 -1.90
C ASP A 70 -12.57 -8.99 -0.39
N LEU A 71 -11.51 -8.27 -0.05
CA LEU A 71 -11.11 -7.98 1.33
C LEU A 71 -11.97 -6.88 2.00
N SER A 72 -12.95 -6.30 1.31
CA SER A 72 -13.99 -5.50 1.97
C SER A 72 -15.01 -6.36 2.73
N ILE A 73 -14.95 -7.69 2.57
CA ILE A 73 -15.80 -8.68 3.24
C ILE A 73 -15.01 -9.33 4.39
N GLU A 74 -15.53 -9.22 5.61
CA GLU A 74 -14.86 -9.67 6.84
C GLU A 74 -14.40 -11.14 6.78
N ASP A 75 -15.29 -12.05 6.35
CA ASP A 75 -14.96 -13.49 6.30
C ASP A 75 -13.86 -13.81 5.29
N ASN A 76 -13.73 -13.02 4.23
CA ASN A 76 -12.63 -13.15 3.29
C ASN A 76 -11.29 -12.74 3.93
N CYS A 77 -11.29 -11.72 4.79
CA CYS A 77 -10.10 -11.34 5.56
C CYS A 77 -9.70 -12.41 6.57
N LYS A 78 -10.66 -13.02 7.27
CA LYS A 78 -10.41 -14.17 8.17
C LYS A 78 -9.73 -15.32 7.42
N ARG A 79 -10.27 -15.69 6.25
CA ARG A 79 -9.68 -16.74 5.38
C ARG A 79 -8.29 -16.37 4.89
N ALA A 80 -8.07 -15.11 4.48
CA ALA A 80 -6.78 -14.65 4.01
C ALA A 80 -5.71 -14.69 5.12
N CYS A 81 -6.08 -14.30 6.35
CA CYS A 81 -5.16 -14.18 7.48
C CYS A 81 -4.99 -15.47 8.28
N GLU A 82 -5.73 -16.54 7.99
CA GLU A 82 -5.64 -17.81 8.74
C GLU A 82 -4.20 -18.35 8.78
N GLY A 83 -3.64 -18.46 9.98
CA GLY A 83 -2.28 -18.91 10.23
C GLY A 83 -1.17 -17.91 9.86
N ALA A 84 -1.52 -16.66 9.57
CA ALA A 84 -0.55 -15.62 9.23
C ALA A 84 0.36 -15.28 10.41
N VAL A 85 1.65 -15.14 10.12
CA VAL A 85 2.65 -14.61 11.05
C VAL A 85 2.89 -13.12 10.82
N GLU A 86 2.89 -12.71 9.55
CA GLU A 86 2.94 -11.31 9.15
C GLU A 86 1.91 -11.02 8.07
N VAL A 87 1.30 -9.84 8.16
CA VAL A 87 0.28 -9.37 7.22
C VAL A 87 0.68 -8.02 6.63
N TYR A 88 0.65 -7.93 5.31
CA TYR A 88 0.92 -6.72 4.54
C TYR A 88 -0.35 -6.29 3.81
N ASN A 89 -0.98 -5.21 4.27
CA ASN A 89 -2.18 -4.69 3.63
C ASN A 89 -1.84 -3.58 2.61
N LEU A 90 -1.86 -3.96 1.33
CA LEU A 90 -1.69 -3.06 0.19
C LEU A 90 -2.99 -2.95 -0.64
N ALA A 91 -4.08 -3.58 -0.16
CA ALA A 91 -5.35 -3.56 -0.84
C ALA A 91 -6.08 -2.23 -0.64
N ALA A 92 -6.41 -1.57 -1.73
CA ALA A 92 -7.25 -0.37 -1.75
C ALA A 92 -7.81 -0.13 -3.15
N ASP A 93 -8.96 0.53 -3.22
CA ASP A 93 -9.42 1.13 -4.48
C ASP A 93 -8.75 2.49 -4.65
N MET A 94 -7.78 2.54 -5.57
CA MET A 94 -6.98 3.74 -5.81
C MET A 94 -6.52 3.84 -7.27
N GLY A 95 -6.02 5.01 -7.64
CA GLY A 95 -5.46 5.30 -8.95
C GLY A 95 -4.68 6.62 -8.95
N GLY A 96 -4.45 7.20 -10.12
CA GLY A 96 -3.97 8.58 -10.25
C GLY A 96 -5.00 9.60 -9.76
N MET A 97 -4.64 10.89 -9.72
CA MET A 97 -5.50 11.97 -9.22
C MET A 97 -6.88 11.97 -9.85
N GLY A 98 -6.97 11.79 -11.18
CA GLY A 98 -8.27 11.75 -11.87
C GLY A 98 -9.19 10.62 -11.40
N PHE A 99 -8.64 9.50 -10.92
CA PHE A 99 -9.44 8.41 -10.35
C PHE A 99 -9.94 8.76 -8.94
N ILE A 100 -9.05 9.20 -8.05
CA ILE A 100 -9.41 9.45 -6.64
C ILE A 100 -10.36 10.63 -6.48
N GLU A 101 -10.29 11.63 -7.36
CA GLU A 101 -11.23 12.75 -7.39
C GLU A 101 -12.62 12.34 -7.89
N ARG A 102 -12.70 11.42 -8.84
CA ARG A 102 -13.95 11.00 -9.47
C ARG A 102 -14.67 9.90 -8.70
N PHE A 103 -13.94 8.99 -8.06
CA PHE A 103 -14.47 7.78 -7.41
C PHE A 103 -14.24 7.79 -5.89
N ARG A 104 -14.64 8.88 -5.24
CA ARG A 104 -14.41 9.10 -3.79
C ARG A 104 -15.09 8.08 -2.89
N VAL A 105 -16.28 7.62 -3.28
CA VAL A 105 -17.01 6.59 -2.50
C VAL A 105 -16.24 5.28 -2.50
N GLU A 106 -15.77 4.85 -3.66
CA GLU A 106 -14.99 3.61 -3.81
C GLU A 106 -13.68 3.70 -3.00
N CYS A 107 -13.01 4.86 -3.05
CA CYS A 107 -11.82 5.09 -2.25
C CYS A 107 -12.12 5.03 -0.75
N LEU A 108 -13.17 5.72 -0.28
CA LEU A 108 -13.58 5.72 1.14
C LEU A 108 -13.96 4.32 1.64
N ARG A 109 -14.60 3.49 0.79
CA ARG A 109 -14.95 2.12 1.16
C ARG A 109 -13.73 1.24 1.46
N SER A 110 -12.55 1.63 1.03
CA SER A 110 -11.30 0.92 1.36
C SER A 110 -11.01 0.91 2.87
N VAL A 111 -11.64 1.79 3.67
CA VAL A 111 -11.55 1.72 5.14
C VAL A 111 -12.04 0.37 5.67
N LEU A 112 -13.05 -0.25 5.03
CA LEU A 112 -13.53 -1.58 5.40
C LEU A 112 -12.44 -2.65 5.22
N ILE A 113 -11.64 -2.53 4.17
CA ILE A 113 -10.53 -3.46 3.91
C ILE A 113 -9.55 -3.43 5.08
N ASN A 114 -9.09 -2.23 5.48
CA ASN A 114 -8.13 -2.13 6.57
C ASN A 114 -8.72 -2.59 7.91
N THR A 115 -9.96 -2.17 8.21
CA THR A 115 -10.65 -2.55 9.44
C THR A 115 -10.77 -4.07 9.59
N HIS A 116 -11.21 -4.76 8.52
CA HIS A 116 -11.36 -6.21 8.55
C HIS A 116 -10.01 -6.95 8.52
N MET A 117 -9.04 -6.45 7.75
CA MET A 117 -7.71 -7.08 7.64
C MET A 117 -6.93 -6.99 8.94
N ILE A 118 -6.92 -5.84 9.61
CA ILE A 118 -6.17 -5.68 10.86
C ILE A 118 -6.80 -6.51 11.99
N GLU A 119 -8.14 -6.55 12.08
CA GLU A 119 -8.83 -7.40 13.03
C GLU A 119 -8.57 -8.88 12.76
N ALA A 120 -8.63 -9.31 11.48
CA ALA A 120 -8.34 -10.69 11.11
C ALA A 120 -6.89 -11.08 11.41
N ALA A 121 -5.93 -10.19 11.14
CA ALA A 121 -4.52 -10.40 11.48
C ALA A 121 -4.32 -10.54 12.99
N TYR A 122 -4.91 -9.67 13.79
CA TYR A 122 -4.87 -9.72 15.25
C TYR A 122 -5.42 -11.04 15.78
N ARG A 123 -6.62 -11.45 15.30
CA ARG A 123 -7.26 -12.72 15.73
C ARG A 123 -6.51 -13.96 15.27
N ALA A 124 -5.83 -13.90 14.14
CA ALA A 124 -4.96 -14.97 13.67
C ALA A 124 -3.65 -15.10 14.48
N GLY A 125 -3.38 -14.17 15.39
CA GLY A 125 -2.15 -14.14 16.18
C GLY A 125 -0.93 -13.65 15.39
N ALA A 126 -1.15 -12.86 14.32
CA ALA A 126 -0.06 -12.25 13.57
C ALA A 126 0.81 -11.39 14.50
N ARG A 127 2.12 -11.46 14.31
CA ARG A 127 3.09 -10.69 15.11
C ARG A 127 3.22 -9.26 14.63
N ARG A 128 3.09 -9.04 13.32
CA ARG A 128 3.28 -7.73 12.68
C ARG A 128 2.25 -7.49 11.58
N TYR A 129 1.88 -6.23 11.41
CA TYR A 129 0.94 -5.78 10.39
C TYR A 129 1.48 -4.53 9.70
N PHE A 130 1.59 -4.57 8.38
CA PHE A 130 1.96 -3.43 7.56
C PHE A 130 0.75 -2.80 6.90
N TYR A 131 0.68 -1.47 6.92
CA TYR A 131 -0.34 -0.70 6.21
C TYR A 131 0.28 0.26 5.19
N SER A 132 -0.22 0.18 3.95
CA SER A 132 0.14 1.10 2.88
C SER A 132 -0.72 2.36 2.95
N SER A 133 -0.20 3.39 3.57
CA SER A 133 -0.79 4.74 3.55
C SER A 133 -0.33 5.52 2.31
N SER A 134 -0.58 6.81 2.27
CA SER A 134 -0.33 7.67 1.12
C SER A 134 0.06 9.09 1.54
N ALA A 135 0.78 9.78 0.69
CA ALA A 135 1.02 11.22 0.81
C ALA A 135 -0.29 12.04 0.85
N CYS A 136 -1.42 11.47 0.39
CA CYS A 136 -2.74 12.10 0.49
C CYS A 136 -3.27 12.20 1.94
N ALA A 137 -2.65 11.50 2.90
CA ALA A 137 -2.94 11.63 4.34
C ALA A 137 -2.39 12.91 4.96
N TYR A 138 -1.39 13.54 4.34
CA TYR A 138 -0.84 14.81 4.83
C TYR A 138 -1.83 15.96 4.68
N ASN A 139 -1.63 17.00 5.51
CA ASN A 139 -2.40 18.24 5.44
C ASN A 139 -2.24 18.89 4.06
N THR A 140 -3.35 19.00 3.32
CA THR A 140 -3.38 19.55 1.95
C THR A 140 -2.93 21.01 1.87
N ASN A 141 -3.11 21.79 2.93
CA ASN A 141 -2.68 23.19 2.96
C ASN A 141 -1.14 23.32 2.89
N LEU A 142 -0.39 22.29 3.31
CA LEU A 142 1.05 22.28 3.25
C LEU A 142 1.61 21.84 1.88
N GLN A 143 0.74 21.45 0.95
CA GLN A 143 1.12 20.90 -0.35
C GLN A 143 0.73 21.80 -1.54
N GLN A 144 0.30 23.02 -1.27
CA GLN A 144 -0.20 23.95 -2.31
C GLN A 144 0.91 24.77 -2.97
N ASP A 145 2.03 24.97 -2.28
CA ASP A 145 3.16 25.75 -2.77
C ASP A 145 4.09 24.87 -3.61
N PRO A 146 4.48 25.29 -4.84
CA PRO A 146 5.49 24.57 -5.63
C PRO A 146 6.88 24.49 -4.94
N GLU A 147 7.21 25.42 -4.06
CA GLU A 147 8.43 25.43 -3.24
C GLU A 147 8.27 24.68 -1.91
N VAL A 148 7.51 23.60 -1.92
CA VAL A 148 7.19 22.82 -0.72
C VAL A 148 8.46 22.28 -0.06
N ARG A 149 8.61 22.59 1.23
CA ARG A 149 9.57 21.88 2.10
C ARG A 149 9.24 20.39 2.17
N ALA A 150 10.23 19.56 2.42
CA ALA A 150 10.01 18.14 2.70
C ALA A 150 9.05 17.98 3.88
N LEU A 151 7.99 17.19 3.70
CA LEU A 151 6.99 16.89 4.74
C LEU A 151 7.59 15.94 5.78
N LYS A 152 7.17 16.12 7.04
CA LYS A 152 7.44 15.20 8.17
C LYS A 152 6.18 14.42 8.49
N GLU A 153 6.29 13.29 9.17
CA GLU A 153 5.16 12.48 9.57
C GLU A 153 4.13 13.28 10.39
N SER A 154 4.58 14.19 11.25
CA SER A 154 3.73 15.09 12.03
C SER A 154 2.91 16.07 11.21
N ASP A 155 3.27 16.32 9.95
CA ASP A 155 2.58 17.27 9.06
C ASP A 155 1.23 16.72 8.54
N ALA A 156 0.82 15.52 8.95
CA ALA A 156 -0.57 15.05 8.79
C ALA A 156 -1.54 15.80 9.72
N TYR A 157 -1.03 16.43 10.77
CA TYR A 157 -1.83 17.15 11.75
C TYR A 157 -1.47 18.65 11.80
N PRO A 158 -2.45 19.56 12.09
CA PRO A 158 -3.89 19.26 12.24
C PRO A 158 -4.46 18.63 10.97
N ALA A 159 -5.35 17.65 11.14
CA ALA A 159 -5.83 16.80 10.05
C ALA A 159 -6.60 17.62 8.98
N MET A 160 -6.09 17.59 7.75
CA MET A 160 -6.72 18.19 6.57
C MET A 160 -6.32 17.34 5.34
N ALA A 161 -6.57 16.05 5.44
CA ALA A 161 -6.23 15.09 4.39
C ALA A 161 -7.01 15.34 3.10
N GLU A 162 -6.52 14.83 1.98
CA GLU A 162 -7.22 14.89 0.69
C GLU A 162 -8.61 14.24 0.82
N ARG A 163 -9.60 14.90 0.20
CA ARG A 163 -11.01 14.50 0.34
C ARG A 163 -11.28 13.12 -0.27
N GLY A 164 -11.73 12.20 0.56
CA GLY A 164 -12.02 10.83 0.18
C GLY A 164 -10.84 9.91 0.48
N TYR A 165 -9.95 9.71 -0.46
CA TYR A 165 -8.83 8.77 -0.34
C TYR A 165 -7.86 9.12 0.80
N GLY A 166 -7.49 10.40 0.96
CA GLY A 166 -6.60 10.84 2.03
C GLY A 166 -7.19 10.61 3.42
N TRP A 167 -8.48 10.89 3.60
CA TRP A 167 -9.17 10.62 4.86
C TRP A 167 -9.29 9.13 5.17
N GLU A 168 -9.55 8.29 4.17
CA GLU A 168 -9.52 6.83 4.34
C GLU A 168 -8.16 6.38 4.86
N LYS A 169 -7.08 6.89 4.25
CA LYS A 169 -5.72 6.56 4.66
C LYS A 169 -5.42 6.99 6.08
N LEU A 170 -5.76 8.22 6.45
CA LEU A 170 -5.50 8.75 7.79
C LEU A 170 -6.29 8.01 8.88
N ILE A 171 -7.57 7.68 8.63
CA ILE A 171 -8.38 6.87 9.56
C ILE A 171 -7.76 5.47 9.72
N SER A 172 -7.31 4.88 8.64
CA SER A 172 -6.67 3.56 8.67
C SER A 172 -5.32 3.56 9.41
N GLU A 173 -4.57 4.66 9.37
CA GLU A 173 -3.38 4.85 10.22
C GLU A 173 -3.76 4.83 11.70
N MET A 174 -4.83 5.55 12.10
CA MET A 174 -5.30 5.56 13.49
C MET A 174 -5.67 4.14 13.96
N PHE A 175 -6.34 3.32 13.14
CA PHE A 175 -6.57 1.92 13.48
C PHE A 175 -5.27 1.17 13.77
N CYS A 176 -4.23 1.36 12.96
CA CYS A 176 -2.94 0.71 13.16
C CYS A 176 -2.28 1.16 14.49
N GLU A 177 -2.32 2.46 14.79
CA GLU A 177 -1.79 3.02 16.02
C GLU A 177 -2.49 2.46 17.27
N GLU A 178 -3.84 2.42 17.26
CA GLU A 178 -4.62 1.92 18.39
C GLU A 178 -4.51 0.39 18.55
N TYR A 179 -4.42 -0.39 17.46
CA TYR A 179 -4.15 -1.83 17.57
C TYR A 179 -2.78 -2.12 18.19
N TRP A 180 -1.79 -1.28 17.93
CA TRP A 180 -0.51 -1.40 18.61
C TRP A 180 -0.65 -1.00 20.08
N ALA A 181 -1.22 0.16 20.37
CA ALA A 181 -1.32 0.69 21.73
C ALA A 181 -2.17 -0.19 22.66
N GLU A 182 -3.35 -0.62 22.21
CA GLU A 182 -4.31 -1.33 23.06
C GLU A 182 -4.19 -2.86 22.96
N ARG A 183 -3.84 -3.39 21.78
CA ARG A 183 -3.85 -4.83 21.50
C ARG A 183 -2.45 -5.44 21.43
N GLY A 184 -1.42 -4.62 21.31
CA GLY A 184 -0.03 -5.06 21.21
C GLY A 184 0.35 -5.70 19.85
N LEU A 185 -0.51 -5.57 18.82
CA LEU A 185 -0.14 -5.93 17.46
C LEU A 185 0.86 -4.90 16.94
N LYS A 186 2.09 -5.31 16.64
CA LYS A 186 3.07 -4.40 16.07
C LYS A 186 2.65 -3.98 14.67
N THR A 187 2.42 -2.69 14.48
CA THR A 187 2.03 -2.13 13.19
C THR A 187 3.13 -1.26 12.62
N ALA A 188 3.26 -1.29 11.30
CA ALA A 188 4.15 -0.43 10.54
C ALA A 188 3.35 0.28 9.43
N ILE A 189 3.58 1.57 9.26
CA ILE A 189 2.85 2.42 8.31
C ILE A 189 3.85 3.10 7.39
N ALA A 190 3.58 3.08 6.07
CA ALA A 190 4.34 3.84 5.11
C ALA A 190 3.42 4.72 4.25
N ARG A 191 3.65 6.03 4.25
CA ARG A 191 2.95 7.00 3.40
C ARG A 191 3.64 7.06 2.04
N PHE A 192 3.16 6.26 1.11
CA PHE A 192 3.74 6.22 -0.24
C PHE A 192 3.44 7.50 -1.02
N HIS A 193 4.46 8.00 -1.71
CA HIS A 193 4.33 8.96 -2.79
C HIS A 193 4.05 8.24 -4.13
N ASN A 194 4.77 8.57 -5.20
CA ASN A 194 4.53 7.94 -6.49
C ASN A 194 5.50 6.77 -6.69
N VAL A 195 5.01 5.56 -6.50
CA VAL A 195 5.78 4.36 -6.84
C VAL A 195 5.62 4.08 -8.34
N TYR A 196 6.71 3.74 -9.00
CA TYR A 196 6.74 3.43 -10.43
C TYR A 196 7.67 2.25 -10.72
N GLY A 197 7.49 1.63 -11.87
CA GLY A 197 8.32 0.51 -12.31
C GLY A 197 7.57 -0.49 -13.19
N PRO A 198 8.22 -1.59 -13.58
CA PRO A 198 7.59 -2.67 -14.33
C PRO A 198 6.35 -3.22 -13.63
N TRP A 199 5.35 -3.63 -14.43
CA TRP A 199 4.07 -4.16 -13.97
C TRP A 199 3.13 -3.14 -13.28
N GLY A 200 3.51 -1.84 -13.26
CA GLY A 200 2.60 -0.78 -12.88
C GLY A 200 1.50 -0.58 -13.92
N THR A 201 0.34 -0.11 -13.49
CA THR A 201 -0.75 0.27 -14.42
C THR A 201 -0.25 1.38 -15.34
N TRP A 202 -0.39 1.19 -16.65
CA TRP A 202 0.11 2.10 -17.69
C TRP A 202 -0.98 2.68 -18.58
N ASP A 203 -2.21 2.16 -18.48
CA ASP A 203 -3.39 2.61 -19.23
C ASP A 203 -4.67 2.45 -18.41
N GLY A 204 -5.80 2.97 -18.92
CA GLY A 204 -7.14 2.81 -18.30
C GLY A 204 -7.48 3.85 -17.24
N GLY A 205 -6.75 4.95 -17.11
CA GLY A 205 -7.07 6.11 -16.26
C GLY A 205 -6.67 5.98 -14.78
N ARG A 206 -5.98 4.89 -14.42
CA ARG A 206 -5.41 4.69 -13.08
C ARG A 206 -3.89 4.86 -13.04
N GLU A 207 -3.27 5.05 -14.19
CA GLU A 207 -1.83 5.17 -14.35
C GLU A 207 -1.26 6.44 -13.71
N LYS A 208 -0.03 6.35 -13.23
CA LYS A 208 0.76 7.48 -12.74
C LYS A 208 1.50 8.16 -13.90
N ALA A 209 1.93 9.41 -13.69
CA ALA A 209 2.55 10.23 -14.73
C ALA A 209 3.71 9.54 -15.49
N PRO A 210 4.67 8.84 -14.86
CA PRO A 210 5.74 8.18 -15.61
C PRO A 210 5.23 7.16 -16.63
N ALA A 211 4.29 6.30 -16.24
CA ALA A 211 3.72 5.28 -17.09
C ALA A 211 2.89 5.91 -18.24
N ALA A 212 2.09 6.93 -17.91
CA ALA A 212 1.31 7.68 -18.91
C ALA A 212 2.19 8.37 -19.96
N ILE A 213 3.30 8.98 -19.53
CA ILE A 213 4.25 9.66 -20.42
C ILE A 213 4.94 8.62 -21.32
N CYS A 214 5.47 7.52 -20.76
CA CYS A 214 6.07 6.44 -21.52
C CYS A 214 5.11 5.91 -22.61
N ARG A 215 3.86 5.62 -22.25
CA ARG A 215 2.84 5.17 -23.21
C ARG A 215 2.61 6.17 -24.33
N LYS A 216 2.47 7.46 -24.00
CA LYS A 216 2.25 8.53 -24.98
C LYS A 216 3.44 8.70 -25.93
N VAL A 217 4.67 8.61 -25.40
CA VAL A 217 5.89 8.70 -26.23
C VAL A 217 5.98 7.54 -27.21
N ILE A 218 5.76 6.29 -26.72
CA ILE A 218 5.76 5.11 -27.58
C ILE A 218 4.69 5.23 -28.67
N ALA A 219 3.46 5.60 -28.33
CA ALA A 219 2.38 5.79 -29.29
C ALA A 219 2.69 6.90 -30.31
N ALA A 220 3.38 7.96 -29.92
CA ALA A 220 3.81 9.03 -30.83
C ALA A 220 4.87 8.54 -31.83
N ILE A 221 5.83 7.74 -31.36
CA ILE A 221 6.85 7.10 -32.23
C ILE A 221 6.17 6.17 -33.24
N ASP A 222 5.31 5.26 -32.77
CA ASP A 222 4.63 4.27 -33.59
C ASP A 222 3.73 4.92 -34.69
N THR A 223 3.16 6.07 -34.36
CA THR A 223 2.27 6.82 -35.29
C THR A 223 2.98 7.92 -36.07
N GLY A 224 4.29 8.12 -35.90
CA GLY A 224 5.06 9.18 -36.53
C GLY A 224 4.67 10.61 -36.13
N LYS A 225 3.99 10.77 -34.99
CA LYS A 225 3.59 12.08 -34.45
C LYS A 225 4.74 12.71 -33.67
N PRO A 226 5.16 13.97 -34.00
CA PRO A 226 6.31 14.60 -33.34
C PRO A 226 6.02 15.14 -31.94
N THR A 227 4.77 15.06 -31.46
CA THR A 227 4.33 15.69 -30.19
C THR A 227 3.44 14.77 -29.39
N ILE A 228 3.51 14.92 -28.06
CA ILE A 228 2.57 14.32 -27.10
C ILE A 228 1.83 15.42 -26.31
N THR A 229 0.61 15.12 -25.90
CA THR A 229 -0.15 16.02 -25.02
C THR A 229 0.09 15.63 -23.58
N ILE A 230 0.54 16.57 -22.74
CA ILE A 230 0.61 16.43 -21.29
C ILE A 230 -0.43 17.33 -20.63
N TRP A 231 -0.87 16.95 -19.41
CA TRP A 231 -1.79 17.77 -18.62
C TRP A 231 -1.00 18.78 -17.78
N GLY A 232 -1.56 19.99 -17.63
CA GLY A 232 -0.94 21.05 -16.87
C GLY A 232 0.17 21.77 -17.63
N ASP A 233 0.85 22.64 -16.92
CA ASP A 233 1.88 23.54 -17.42
C ASP A 233 3.32 23.01 -17.18
N GLY A 234 3.46 21.86 -16.52
CA GLY A 234 4.75 21.26 -16.19
C GLY A 234 5.40 21.76 -14.90
N THR A 235 4.77 22.69 -14.19
CA THR A 235 5.33 23.25 -12.93
C THR A 235 5.21 22.32 -11.72
N PRO A 236 4.16 21.45 -11.56
CA PRO A 236 4.06 20.60 -10.40
C PRO A 236 5.22 19.58 -10.29
N THR A 237 5.83 19.54 -9.14
CA THR A 237 6.88 18.57 -8.80
C THR A 237 6.32 17.41 -7.98
N ARG A 238 6.93 16.23 -8.08
CA ARG A 238 6.55 15.03 -7.31
C ARG A 238 7.78 14.19 -7.00
N SER A 239 7.76 13.53 -5.83
CA SER A 239 8.72 12.50 -5.52
C SER A 239 8.31 11.19 -6.18
N PHE A 240 9.30 10.46 -6.71
CA PHE A 240 9.11 9.16 -7.33
C PHE A 240 10.03 8.13 -6.68
N MET A 241 9.49 6.94 -6.40
CA MET A 241 10.21 5.81 -5.82
C MET A 241 10.13 4.62 -6.75
N TYR A 242 11.27 4.04 -7.10
CA TYR A 242 11.29 2.83 -7.91
C TYR A 242 10.78 1.62 -7.12
N ILE A 243 10.13 0.68 -7.80
CA ILE A 243 9.44 -0.44 -7.15
C ILE A 243 10.36 -1.31 -6.28
N ASP A 244 11.60 -1.55 -6.71
CA ASP A 244 12.55 -2.37 -5.94
C ASP A 244 12.94 -1.69 -4.63
N ASP A 245 13.08 -0.36 -4.63
CA ASP A 245 13.36 0.40 -3.41
C ASP A 245 12.13 0.44 -2.50
N CYS A 246 10.94 0.52 -3.09
CA CYS A 246 9.68 0.45 -2.35
C CYS A 246 9.55 -0.87 -1.58
N VAL A 247 9.72 -2.02 -2.23
CA VAL A 247 9.57 -3.33 -1.55
C VAL A 247 10.68 -3.59 -0.53
N LYS A 248 11.91 -3.13 -0.79
CA LYS A 248 13.00 -3.15 0.21
C LYS A 248 12.67 -2.28 1.41
N GLY A 249 12.13 -1.07 1.19
CA GLY A 249 11.71 -0.16 2.25
C GLY A 249 10.60 -0.77 3.11
N ILE A 250 9.58 -1.40 2.51
CA ILE A 250 8.52 -2.12 3.23
C ILE A 250 9.11 -3.19 4.14
N ASP A 251 9.99 -4.03 3.60
CA ASP A 251 10.66 -5.11 4.33
C ASP A 251 11.50 -4.56 5.50
N MET A 252 12.25 -3.48 5.26
CA MET A 252 13.05 -2.82 6.31
C MET A 252 12.16 -2.22 7.43
N ILE A 253 11.11 -1.49 7.08
CA ILE A 253 10.21 -0.86 8.07
C ILE A 253 9.52 -1.92 8.93
N MET A 254 9.13 -3.05 8.34
CA MET A 254 8.50 -4.15 9.08
C MET A 254 9.45 -4.83 10.07
N HIS A 255 10.75 -4.78 9.82
CA HIS A 255 11.76 -5.52 10.59
C HIS A 255 12.78 -4.62 11.32
N CYS A 256 12.63 -3.28 11.26
CA CYS A 256 13.39 -2.40 12.13
C CYS A 256 12.84 -2.51 13.57
N ASP A 257 13.76 -2.63 14.54
CA ASP A 257 13.45 -2.64 15.98
C ASP A 257 13.21 -1.22 16.50
#